data_336d3a07aa4bd55d17e4ac9652ff3ef0
#
_entry.id   336d3a07aa4bd55d17e4ac9652ff3ef0
#
_cell.length_a   1.000
_cell.length_b   1.000
_cell.length_c   1.000
_cell.angle_alpha   90.00
_cell.angle_beta   90.00
_cell.angle_gamma   90.00
#
_symmetry.space_group_name_H-M   'P 1'
#
loop_
_entity.id
_entity.type
_entity.pdbx_description
1 polymer ?
#
loop_
_entity_poly.entity_id
_entity_poly.type
_entity_poly.pdbx_seq_one_letter_code
_entity_poly.pdbx_strand_id
1 'polypeptide(L)'
;MQPTRSASSLPIPVRRALRKLGADLCAARKRRRITMALMAERAMTSRQTISRVERGDPAVAMAIYASVVFVLGMASRLAELVDARVDPYVLDLDEERLPQRVRIARRSGKPSA
;
A
#
# COMPACT_ATOMS: atom_id res chain seq x y z
N MET A 1 -17.38 9.15 -21.79
CA MET A 1 -16.76 9.08 -20.49
C MET A 1 -17.09 7.80 -19.75
N GLN A 2 -16.10 7.20 -19.14
CA GLN A 2 -16.32 5.96 -18.41
C GLN A 2 -16.91 6.24 -17.05
N PRO A 3 -17.93 5.50 -16.66
CA PRO A 3 -18.43 5.64 -15.29
C PRO A 3 -17.44 5.09 -14.29
N THR A 4 -17.46 5.65 -13.10
CA THR A 4 -16.62 5.16 -12.03
C THR A 4 -17.09 3.78 -11.61
N ARG A 5 -16.14 2.86 -11.46
CA ARG A 5 -16.48 1.52 -11.02
C ARG A 5 -16.94 1.55 -9.57
N SER A 6 -18.07 0.95 -9.28
CA SER A 6 -18.59 0.94 -7.94
C SER A 6 -17.86 -0.12 -7.10
N ALA A 7 -17.95 0.02 -5.77
CA ALA A 7 -17.33 -0.92 -4.87
C ALA A 7 -17.83 -2.33 -5.09
N SER A 8 -19.11 -2.49 -5.42
CA SER A 8 -19.70 -3.81 -5.59
C SER A 8 -19.19 -4.53 -6.83
N SER A 9 -18.58 -3.83 -7.79
CA SER A 9 -18.05 -4.46 -8.99
C SER A 9 -16.59 -4.83 -8.87
N LEU A 10 -15.95 -4.55 -7.73
CA LEU A 10 -14.56 -4.89 -7.52
C LEU A 10 -14.44 -6.30 -6.91
N PRO A 11 -13.34 -7.00 -7.19
CA PRO A 11 -13.10 -8.26 -6.50
C PRO A 11 -13.08 -8.07 -5.00
N ILE A 12 -13.57 -9.07 -4.28
CA ILE A 12 -13.64 -8.99 -2.82
C ILE A 12 -12.28 -8.67 -2.18
N PRO A 13 -11.17 -9.30 -2.61
CA PRO A 13 -9.87 -8.96 -2.00
C PRO A 13 -9.49 -7.51 -2.18
N VAL A 14 -9.85 -6.90 -3.30
CA VAL A 14 -9.55 -5.49 -3.55
C VAL A 14 -10.38 -4.61 -2.61
N ARG A 15 -11.68 -4.92 -2.47
CA ARG A 15 -12.52 -4.15 -1.56
C ARG A 15 -12.02 -4.23 -0.13
N ARG A 16 -11.60 -5.42 0.28
CA ARG A 16 -11.08 -5.61 1.63
C ARG A 16 -9.78 -4.84 1.85
N ALA A 17 -8.91 -4.86 0.84
CA ALA A 17 -7.64 -4.15 0.94
C ALA A 17 -7.86 -2.64 1.06
N LEU A 18 -8.82 -2.11 0.30
CA LEU A 18 -9.12 -0.68 0.37
C LEU A 18 -9.72 -0.29 1.71
N ARG A 19 -10.61 -1.13 2.26
CA ARG A 19 -11.17 -0.86 3.58
C ARG A 19 -10.10 -0.88 4.65
N LYS A 20 -9.20 -1.86 4.57
CA LYS A 20 -8.11 -1.93 5.54
C LYS A 20 -7.21 -0.72 5.42
N LEU A 21 -6.88 -0.34 4.18
CA LEU A 21 -6.06 0.85 3.96
C LEU A 21 -6.73 2.08 4.57
N GLY A 22 -8.02 2.27 4.30
CA GLY A 22 -8.73 3.42 4.86
C GLY A 22 -8.72 3.43 6.38
N ALA A 23 -8.95 2.28 7.00
CA ALA A 23 -8.93 2.17 8.45
C ALA A 23 -7.54 2.46 8.99
N ASP A 24 -6.50 1.97 8.32
CA ASP A 24 -5.12 2.21 8.73
C ASP A 24 -4.76 3.69 8.60
N LEU A 25 -5.23 4.34 7.53
CA LEU A 25 -4.99 5.77 7.35
C LEU A 25 -5.67 6.58 8.46
N CYS A 26 -6.89 6.18 8.81
CA CYS A 26 -7.62 6.84 9.90
C CYS A 26 -6.85 6.69 11.22
N ALA A 27 -6.41 5.50 11.53
CA ALA A 27 -5.68 5.23 12.76
C ALA A 27 -4.35 6.00 12.78
N ALA A 28 -3.66 6.04 11.66
CA ALA A 28 -2.38 6.76 11.58
C ALA A 28 -2.57 8.25 11.78
N ARG A 29 -3.66 8.79 11.21
CA ARG A 29 -3.98 10.20 11.39
C ARG A 29 -4.24 10.51 12.87
N LYS A 30 -5.05 9.65 13.50
CA LYS A 30 -5.41 9.85 14.92
C LYS A 30 -4.20 9.74 15.83
N ARG A 31 -3.29 8.81 15.54
CA ARG A 31 -2.07 8.68 16.34
C ARG A 31 -1.23 9.94 16.30
N ARG A 32 -1.28 10.68 15.20
CA ARG A 32 -0.53 11.92 15.03
C ARG A 32 -1.32 13.14 15.46
N ARG A 33 -2.53 12.91 16.00
CA ARG A 33 -3.42 13.98 16.48
C ARG A 33 -3.71 15.01 15.40
N ILE A 34 -3.87 14.54 14.16
CA ILE A 34 -4.24 15.38 13.03
C ILE A 34 -5.76 15.30 12.87
N THR A 35 -6.42 16.46 12.88
CA THR A 35 -7.87 16.47 12.65
C THR A 35 -8.19 16.22 11.20
N MET A 36 -9.43 15.82 10.92
CA MET A 36 -9.85 15.64 9.52
C MET A 36 -9.73 16.94 8.74
N ALA A 37 -10.03 18.06 9.37
CA ALA A 37 -9.91 19.36 8.70
C ALA A 37 -8.47 19.65 8.33
N LEU A 38 -7.54 19.37 9.23
CA LEU A 38 -6.13 19.63 8.96
C LEU A 38 -5.60 18.68 7.89
N MET A 39 -6.02 17.41 7.95
CA MET A 39 -5.62 16.44 6.91
C MET A 39 -6.12 16.90 5.56
N ALA A 40 -7.39 17.35 5.49
CA ALA A 40 -7.95 17.81 4.24
C ALA A 40 -7.18 18.99 3.68
N GLU A 41 -6.81 19.92 4.55
CA GLU A 41 -6.02 21.07 4.13
C GLU A 41 -4.68 20.66 3.58
N ARG A 42 -3.97 19.79 4.30
CA ARG A 42 -2.63 19.36 3.89
C ARG A 42 -2.64 18.47 2.65
N ALA A 43 -3.68 17.67 2.50
CA ALA A 43 -3.82 16.82 1.32
C ALA A 43 -4.50 17.55 0.17
N MET A 44 -4.85 18.81 0.37
CA MET A 44 -5.44 19.69 -0.64
C MET A 44 -6.76 19.13 -1.19
N THR A 45 -7.62 18.72 -0.27
CA THR A 45 -8.92 18.19 -0.63
C THR A 45 -9.94 18.57 0.43
N SER A 46 -11.16 18.04 0.37
CA SER A 46 -12.20 18.37 1.32
C SER A 46 -12.25 17.36 2.45
N ARG A 47 -12.83 17.78 3.59
CA ARG A 47 -13.05 16.86 4.72
C ARG A 47 -13.92 15.69 4.30
N GLN A 48 -14.89 15.94 3.43
CA GLN A 48 -15.76 14.91 2.94
C GLN A 48 -14.97 13.85 2.17
N THR A 49 -14.02 14.29 1.36
CA THR A 49 -13.17 13.35 0.62
C THR A 49 -12.27 12.58 1.57
N ILE A 50 -11.74 13.22 2.62
CA ILE A 50 -10.94 12.48 3.63
C ILE A 50 -11.80 11.40 4.29
N SER A 51 -13.05 11.72 4.60
CA SER A 51 -13.96 10.72 5.17
C SER A 51 -14.10 9.52 4.25
N ARG A 52 -14.24 9.77 2.94
CA ARG A 52 -14.37 8.70 1.96
C ARG A 52 -13.08 7.86 1.87
N VAL A 53 -11.92 8.53 1.92
CA VAL A 53 -10.63 7.83 1.93
C VAL A 53 -10.55 6.88 3.12
N GLU A 54 -10.99 7.35 4.28
CA GLU A 54 -10.89 6.56 5.50
C GLU A 54 -11.89 5.40 5.54
N ARG A 55 -12.87 5.42 4.64
CA ARG A 55 -13.76 4.29 4.44
C ARG A 55 -13.27 3.35 3.34
N GLY A 56 -12.16 3.69 2.69
CA GLY A 56 -11.64 2.88 1.61
C GLY A 56 -12.43 2.99 0.32
N ASP A 57 -13.02 4.16 0.05
CA ASP A 57 -13.89 4.37 -1.10
C ASP A 57 -13.08 4.24 -2.40
N PRO A 58 -13.42 3.27 -3.26
CA PRO A 58 -12.66 3.07 -4.51
C PRO A 58 -12.90 4.16 -5.54
N ALA A 59 -13.92 5.00 -5.36
CA ALA A 59 -14.20 6.07 -6.30
C ALA A 59 -13.30 7.29 -6.09
N VAL A 60 -12.57 7.35 -4.97
CA VAL A 60 -11.64 8.45 -4.74
C VAL A 60 -10.37 8.17 -5.54
N ALA A 61 -9.85 9.20 -6.19
CA ALA A 61 -8.66 9.07 -7.01
C ALA A 61 -7.46 8.59 -6.19
N MET A 62 -6.63 7.76 -6.81
CA MET A 62 -5.43 7.27 -6.17
C MET A 62 -4.53 8.41 -5.70
N ALA A 63 -4.49 9.52 -6.45
CA ALA A 63 -3.66 10.66 -6.08
C ALA A 63 -4.06 11.23 -4.73
N ILE A 64 -5.35 11.17 -4.38
CA ILE A 64 -5.80 11.65 -3.08
C ILE A 64 -5.30 10.71 -1.97
N TYR A 65 -5.45 9.38 -2.19
CA TYR A 65 -4.89 8.41 -1.24
C TYR A 65 -3.39 8.64 -1.06
N ALA A 66 -2.68 8.85 -2.17
CA ALA A 66 -1.25 9.07 -2.13
C ALA A 66 -0.89 10.33 -1.35
N SER A 67 -1.69 11.39 -1.50
CA SER A 67 -1.46 12.63 -0.78
C SER A 67 -1.63 12.46 0.72
N VAL A 68 -2.64 11.67 1.12
CA VAL A 68 -2.84 11.38 2.54
C VAL A 68 -1.65 10.59 3.09
N VAL A 69 -1.19 9.58 2.34
CA VAL A 69 -0.03 8.80 2.73
C VAL A 69 1.20 9.71 2.87
N PHE A 70 1.34 10.66 1.97
CA PHE A 70 2.44 11.63 2.04
C PHE A 70 2.36 12.49 3.29
N VAL A 71 1.17 12.99 3.62
CA VAL A 71 1.00 13.81 4.83
C VAL A 71 1.40 13.02 6.07
N LEU A 72 1.14 11.71 6.06
CA LEU A 72 1.51 10.84 7.17
C LEU A 72 3.00 10.47 7.18
N GLY A 73 3.76 10.91 6.18
CA GLY A 73 5.19 10.65 6.13
C GLY A 73 5.56 9.30 5.57
N MET A 74 4.66 8.65 4.82
CA MET A 74 4.87 7.28 4.36
C MET A 74 4.82 7.13 2.84
N ALA A 75 5.09 8.20 2.10
CA ALA A 75 5.03 8.14 0.63
C ALA A 75 5.97 7.09 0.04
N SER A 76 7.10 6.84 0.68
CA SER A 76 8.06 5.87 0.17
C SER A 76 7.46 4.45 0.16
N ARG A 77 6.54 4.15 1.09
CA ARG A 77 5.90 2.84 1.11
C ARG A 77 5.01 2.64 -0.09
N LEU A 78 4.37 3.70 -0.55
CA LEU A 78 3.57 3.63 -1.75
C LEU A 78 4.45 3.36 -2.97
N ALA A 79 5.61 4.00 -3.02
CA ALA A 79 6.53 3.82 -4.13
C ALA A 79 7.06 2.39 -4.22
N GLU A 80 7.01 1.64 -3.12
CA GLU A 80 7.55 0.30 -3.07
C GLU A 80 6.52 -0.81 -3.20
N LEU A 81 5.26 -0.45 -3.46
CA LEU A 81 4.20 -1.44 -3.46
C LEU A 81 4.45 -2.62 -4.40
N VAL A 82 5.03 -2.38 -5.55
CA VAL A 82 5.27 -3.43 -6.54
C VAL A 82 6.76 -3.54 -6.85
N ASP A 83 7.59 -3.18 -5.89
CA ASP A 83 9.03 -3.28 -6.06
C ASP A 83 9.42 -4.75 -6.22
N ALA A 84 10.38 -4.99 -7.10
CA ALA A 84 10.82 -6.35 -7.41
C ALA A 84 11.29 -7.08 -6.16
N ARG A 85 11.83 -6.37 -5.18
CA ARG A 85 12.32 -6.98 -3.95
C ARG A 85 11.22 -7.66 -3.14
N VAL A 86 9.98 -7.24 -3.32
CA VAL A 86 8.84 -7.83 -2.61
C VAL A 86 7.86 -8.50 -3.55
N ASP A 87 8.20 -8.62 -4.83
CA ASP A 87 7.33 -9.21 -5.82
C ASP A 87 7.41 -10.74 -5.70
N PRO A 88 6.31 -11.42 -5.37
CA PRO A 88 6.34 -12.87 -5.20
C PRO A 88 6.81 -13.62 -6.45
N TYR A 89 6.47 -13.10 -7.63
CA TYR A 89 6.88 -13.75 -8.86
C TYR A 89 8.41 -13.73 -9.02
N VAL A 90 9.04 -12.60 -8.72
CA VAL A 90 10.49 -12.47 -8.80
C VAL A 90 11.16 -13.34 -7.73
N LEU A 91 10.59 -13.33 -6.53
CA LEU A 91 11.15 -14.14 -5.44
C LEU A 91 11.07 -15.63 -5.76
N ASP A 92 9.97 -16.05 -6.37
CA ASP A 92 9.82 -17.45 -6.76
C ASP A 92 10.84 -17.85 -7.81
N LEU A 93 11.09 -16.98 -8.80
CA LEU A 93 12.08 -17.25 -9.80
C LEU A 93 13.47 -17.37 -9.20
N ASP A 94 13.80 -16.48 -8.29
CA ASP A 94 15.09 -16.53 -7.63
C ASP A 94 15.24 -17.80 -6.82
N GLU A 95 14.18 -18.19 -6.14
CA GLU A 95 14.23 -19.39 -5.34
C GLU A 95 14.44 -20.64 -6.18
N GLU A 96 13.86 -20.69 -7.34
CA GLU A 96 14.05 -21.82 -8.24
C GLU A 96 15.48 -21.96 -8.68
N ARG A 97 16.19 -20.87 -8.78
CA ARG A 97 17.57 -20.93 -9.21
C ARG A 97 18.56 -21.09 -8.12
N LEU A 98 18.31 -20.50 -6.99
CA LEU A 98 19.25 -20.49 -5.91
C LEU A 98 19.59 -21.83 -5.27
N PRO A 99 18.65 -22.70 -5.06
CA PRO A 99 18.96 -23.90 -4.28
C PRO A 99 20.11 -24.71 -4.82
N GLN A 100 20.18 -24.84 -6.12
CA GLN A 100 21.25 -25.64 -6.68
C GLN A 100 22.60 -25.01 -6.48
N ARG A 101 22.67 -23.72 -6.68
CA ARG A 101 23.94 -23.08 -6.51
C ARG A 101 24.36 -22.97 -5.07
N VAL A 102 23.42 -22.70 -4.22
CA VAL A 102 23.71 -22.52 -2.81
C VAL A 102 24.21 -23.81 -2.21
N ARG A 103 23.59 -24.93 -2.55
CA ARG A 103 24.00 -26.15 -1.98
C ARG A 103 25.40 -26.53 -2.34
N ILE A 104 25.78 -26.25 -3.56
CA ILE A 104 27.09 -26.56 -4.01
C ILE A 104 28.12 -25.68 -3.36
N ALA A 105 27.81 -24.40 -3.28
CA ALA A 105 28.75 -23.46 -2.78
C ALA A 105 28.95 -23.58 -1.31
N ARG A 106 27.91 -23.87 -0.58
CA ARG A 106 27.97 -23.68 0.73
C ARG A 106 28.39 -24.62 1.56
N ARG A 107 28.58 -25.50 1.25
CA ARG A 107 28.97 -26.38 2.11
C ARG A 107 30.09 -26.03 2.73
N SER A 108 30.44 -25.12 2.70
CA SER A 108 31.46 -24.66 3.18
C SER A 108 31.33 -23.73 4.12
N GLY A 109 31.02 -23.53 4.61
CA GLY A 109 30.82 -22.64 5.24
C GLY A 109 30.19 -22.18 5.85
N LYS A 110 29.94 -22.44 5.91
CA LYS A 110 29.64 -21.94 6.35
C LYS A 110 29.37 -21.52 6.70
N PRO A 111 29.12 -21.54 6.63
CA PRO A 111 29.02 -20.93 6.73
C PRO A 111 28.79 -20.31 6.62
N SER A 112 28.56 -20.20 6.46
CA SER A 112 28.62 -19.60 6.01
C SER A 112 28.43 -19.20 5.62
N ALA A 113 28.16 -19.34 5.54
CA ALA A 113 28.17 -18.80 4.96
C ALA A 113 28.34 -18.61 4.36
#